data_dc3a96992037ce71859756beb74566a2
#
_entry.id   dc3a96992037ce71859756beb74566a2
#
_cell.length_a   1.000
_cell.length_b   1.000
_cell.length_c   1.000
_cell.angle_alpha   90.00
_cell.angle_beta   90.00
_cell.angle_gamma   90.00
#
_symmetry.space_group_name_H-M   'P 1'
#
loop_
_entity.id
_entity.type
_entity.pdbx_description
1 polymer ?
#
loop_
_entity_poly.entity_id
_entity_poly.type
_entity_poly.pdbx_seq_one_letter_code
_entity_poly.pdbx_strand_id
1 'polypeptide(L)'
;MRSKDGVLKSIFLAYGRVAGTKGFAAVITKKGSKYMGGYIGEAFVLECTARGIATCWLGASYKKSKVREFVDIKEDETLACIIAFGFYDGKIKHTKKKSIEQLTGLNAAAFSALPAWQQEAVNCARLSPSALNKQPWELDIKEDSIELINNSNNWGFGGVDCGIAMLHLELGAEFRGVFGEWKFKDGAPVFIPLPQSANCHDESEAYDEEDAYNDEFRYEGSSSADDAADSDIPNVEVE
;
A
#
# COMPACT_ATOMS: atom_id res chain seq x y z
N MET A 1 -26.93 -4.43 -13.29
CA MET A 1 -25.64 -4.59 -12.57
C MET A 1 -24.55 -4.79 -13.62
N ARG A 2 -23.60 -3.85 -13.77
CA ARG A 2 -22.52 -3.98 -14.76
C ARG A 2 -21.49 -5.00 -14.26
N SER A 3 -21.12 -5.96 -15.13
CA SER A 3 -20.19 -7.02 -14.74
C SER A 3 -18.74 -6.54 -14.77
N LYS A 4 -18.01 -6.70 -13.66
CA LYS A 4 -16.56 -6.47 -13.52
C LYS A 4 -15.70 -7.37 -14.43
N ASP A 5 -16.28 -8.44 -14.94
CA ASP A 5 -15.58 -9.50 -15.68
C ASP A 5 -14.87 -9.01 -16.95
N GLY A 6 -15.40 -7.97 -17.60
CA GLY A 6 -14.77 -7.38 -18.78
C GLY A 6 -13.49 -6.58 -18.50
N VAL A 7 -13.33 -6.04 -17.28
CA VAL A 7 -12.13 -5.27 -16.87
C VAL A 7 -10.96 -6.21 -16.66
N LEU A 8 -11.18 -7.34 -15.99
CA LEU A 8 -10.14 -8.23 -15.47
C LEU A 8 -9.87 -9.46 -16.35
N LYS A 9 -10.74 -9.81 -17.31
CA LYS A 9 -10.58 -10.97 -18.23
C LYS A 9 -9.39 -10.88 -19.20
N SER A 10 -8.71 -9.75 -19.29
CA SER A 10 -7.59 -9.55 -20.23
C SER A 10 -6.21 -9.74 -19.61
N ILE A 11 -6.12 -10.25 -18.41
CA ILE A 11 -4.86 -10.35 -17.68
C ILE A 11 -4.17 -11.65 -18.06
N PHE A 12 -3.52 -11.64 -19.21
CA PHE A 12 -2.49 -12.62 -19.57
C PHE A 12 -1.15 -11.88 -19.50
N LEU A 13 -0.49 -11.89 -18.35
CA LEU A 13 0.85 -11.35 -18.20
C LEU A 13 1.74 -12.31 -17.42
N ALA A 14 3.03 -12.17 -17.65
CA ALA A 14 4.12 -13.01 -17.16
C ALA A 14 4.19 -13.24 -15.63
N TYR A 15 3.28 -12.67 -14.86
CA TYR A 15 3.25 -12.72 -13.39
C TYR A 15 2.02 -13.43 -12.80
N GLY A 16 1.26 -14.14 -13.63
CA GLY A 16 0.13 -14.92 -13.15
C GLY A 16 -1.24 -14.28 -13.40
N ARG A 17 -2.28 -15.02 -13.08
CA ARG A 17 -3.68 -14.66 -13.27
C ARG A 17 -4.25 -14.14 -11.96
N VAL A 18 -4.81 -12.94 -11.98
CA VAL A 18 -5.62 -12.46 -10.84
C VAL A 18 -6.96 -13.20 -10.88
N ALA A 19 -7.19 -14.04 -9.89
CA ALA A 19 -8.43 -14.84 -9.74
C ALA A 19 -9.12 -14.51 -8.40
N GLY A 20 -10.39 -14.85 -8.26
CA GLY A 20 -11.13 -14.68 -7.01
C GLY A 20 -11.51 -13.24 -6.66
N THR A 21 -11.24 -12.27 -7.55
CA THR A 21 -11.55 -10.86 -7.30
C THR A 21 -13.04 -10.61 -7.07
N LYS A 22 -13.35 -9.85 -6.03
CA LYS A 22 -14.71 -9.36 -5.73
C LYS A 22 -14.99 -8.00 -6.37
N GLY A 23 -13.94 -7.19 -6.57
CA GLY A 23 -14.06 -5.85 -7.15
C GLY A 23 -12.70 -5.26 -7.53
N PHE A 24 -12.74 -4.03 -7.97
CA PHE A 24 -11.55 -3.20 -8.15
C PHE A 24 -11.82 -1.77 -7.69
N ALA A 25 -10.80 -1.10 -7.17
CA ALA A 25 -10.75 0.33 -6.95
C ALA A 25 -9.98 0.99 -8.11
N ALA A 26 -10.50 2.08 -8.66
CA ALA A 26 -9.81 2.86 -9.68
C ALA A 26 -9.03 4.00 -9.02
N VAL A 27 -7.72 4.05 -9.22
CA VAL A 27 -6.88 5.14 -8.74
C VAL A 27 -6.86 6.23 -9.80
N ILE A 28 -7.66 7.28 -9.55
CA ILE A 28 -7.80 8.42 -10.44
C ILE A 28 -7.13 9.62 -9.79
N THR A 29 -6.28 10.31 -10.52
CA THR A 29 -5.53 11.47 -10.05
C THR A 29 -5.64 12.61 -11.04
N LYS A 30 -5.43 13.84 -10.58
CA LYS A 30 -5.15 14.93 -11.50
C LYS A 30 -3.87 14.65 -12.30
N LYS A 31 -3.83 15.14 -13.53
CA LYS A 31 -2.62 14.99 -14.36
C LYS A 31 -1.41 15.59 -13.63
N GLY A 32 -0.33 14.83 -13.56
CA GLY A 32 0.89 15.20 -12.82
C GLY A 32 0.94 14.77 -11.35
N SER A 33 -0.18 14.38 -10.73
CA SER A 33 -0.26 14.06 -9.29
C SER A 33 -0.09 12.55 -8.99
N LYS A 34 0.88 11.88 -9.63
CA LYS A 34 1.06 10.42 -9.49
C LYS A 34 1.44 9.99 -8.07
N TYR A 35 2.20 10.79 -7.35
CA TYR A 35 2.55 10.53 -5.94
C TYR A 35 1.28 10.38 -5.08
N MET A 36 0.34 11.32 -5.22
CA MET A 36 -0.93 11.26 -4.47
C MET A 36 -1.76 10.03 -4.82
N GLY A 37 -1.69 9.55 -6.08
CA GLY A 37 -2.33 8.31 -6.47
C GLY A 37 -1.77 7.09 -5.76
N GLY A 38 -0.45 7.02 -5.61
CA GLY A 38 0.22 5.98 -4.84
C GLY A 38 -0.14 6.04 -3.36
N TYR A 39 -0.05 7.24 -2.78
CA TYR A 39 -0.34 7.49 -1.36
C TYR A 39 -1.77 7.09 -0.98
N ILE A 40 -2.78 7.63 -1.67
CA ILE A 40 -4.20 7.32 -1.37
C ILE A 40 -4.54 5.87 -1.71
N GLY A 41 -4.00 5.33 -2.81
CA GLY A 41 -4.22 3.94 -3.19
C GLY A 41 -3.64 2.96 -2.17
N GLU A 42 -2.50 3.27 -1.58
CA GLU A 42 -1.92 2.42 -0.53
C GLU A 42 -2.68 2.53 0.78
N ALA A 43 -3.24 3.69 1.13
CA ALA A 43 -4.14 3.81 2.27
C ALA A 43 -5.34 2.85 2.14
N PHE A 44 -5.92 2.74 0.93
CA PHE A 44 -6.97 1.75 0.64
C PHE A 44 -6.45 0.31 0.79
N VAL A 45 -5.23 0.01 0.33
CA VAL A 45 -4.61 -1.31 0.44
C VAL A 45 -4.39 -1.70 1.90
N LEU A 46 -3.86 -0.80 2.71
CA LEU A 46 -3.62 -1.03 4.14
C LEU A 46 -4.93 -1.23 4.91
N GLU A 47 -5.96 -0.44 4.62
CA GLU A 47 -7.30 -0.61 5.21
C GLU A 47 -7.92 -1.96 4.80
N CYS A 48 -7.79 -2.38 3.55
CA CYS A 48 -8.20 -3.71 3.12
C CYS A 48 -7.45 -4.80 3.89
N THR A 49 -6.15 -4.63 4.06
CA THR A 49 -5.29 -5.58 4.79
C THR A 49 -5.71 -5.71 6.24
N ALA A 50 -5.99 -4.61 6.92
CA ALA A 50 -6.48 -4.59 8.30
C ALA A 50 -7.81 -5.35 8.45
N ARG A 51 -8.62 -5.42 7.38
CA ARG A 51 -9.90 -6.16 7.34
C ARG A 51 -9.78 -7.58 6.77
N GLY A 52 -8.59 -8.11 6.55
CA GLY A 52 -8.37 -9.43 5.97
C GLY A 52 -8.76 -9.55 4.49
N ILE A 53 -8.84 -8.43 3.77
CA ILE A 53 -9.13 -8.39 2.34
C ILE A 53 -7.82 -8.32 1.57
N ALA A 54 -7.59 -9.30 0.70
CA ALA A 54 -6.41 -9.32 -0.16
C ALA A 54 -6.54 -8.30 -1.31
N THR A 55 -5.44 -7.68 -1.67
CA THR A 55 -5.36 -6.67 -2.73
C THR A 55 -4.24 -6.97 -3.72
N CYS A 56 -4.38 -6.44 -4.93
CA CYS A 56 -3.34 -6.51 -5.95
C CYS A 56 -3.33 -5.23 -6.79
N TRP A 57 -2.20 -4.53 -6.79
CA TRP A 57 -1.96 -3.40 -7.66
C TRP A 57 -1.81 -3.84 -9.12
N LEU A 58 -2.53 -3.19 -10.03
CA LEU A 58 -2.54 -3.49 -11.46
C LEU A 58 -2.29 -2.20 -12.26
N GLY A 59 -1.07 -2.07 -12.79
CA GLY A 59 -0.67 -0.88 -13.55
C GLY A 59 -1.08 -0.93 -15.03
N ALA A 60 -0.90 -2.08 -15.68
CA ALA A 60 -1.07 -2.21 -17.14
C ALA A 60 -1.93 -3.40 -17.58
N SER A 61 -2.24 -4.32 -16.68
CA SER A 61 -2.86 -5.62 -17.01
C SER A 61 -4.39 -5.58 -17.05
N TYR A 62 -4.98 -4.45 -17.46
CA TYR A 62 -6.43 -4.29 -17.54
C TYR A 62 -6.84 -3.43 -18.73
N LYS A 63 -8.11 -3.51 -19.14
CA LYS A 63 -8.65 -2.69 -20.22
C LYS A 63 -9.13 -1.34 -19.68
N LYS A 64 -8.35 -0.27 -19.91
CA LYS A 64 -8.71 1.11 -19.50
C LYS A 64 -10.08 1.56 -19.99
N SER A 65 -10.47 1.18 -21.23
CA SER A 65 -11.79 1.50 -21.78
C SER A 65 -12.93 0.87 -20.97
N LYS A 66 -12.72 -0.33 -20.43
CA LYS A 66 -13.71 -1.00 -19.60
C LYS A 66 -13.84 -0.40 -18.20
N VAL A 67 -12.74 0.13 -17.63
CA VAL A 67 -12.81 0.87 -16.36
C VAL A 67 -13.68 2.11 -16.51
N ARG A 68 -13.59 2.82 -17.63
CA ARG A 68 -14.39 4.01 -17.94
C ARG A 68 -15.90 3.76 -18.02
N GLU A 69 -16.34 2.52 -18.15
CA GLU A 69 -17.77 2.16 -18.07
C GLU A 69 -18.30 2.19 -16.63
N PHE A 70 -17.43 2.20 -15.63
CA PHE A 70 -17.77 2.18 -14.20
C PHE A 70 -17.50 3.48 -13.49
N VAL A 71 -16.55 4.28 -13.98
CA VAL A 71 -16.11 5.52 -13.35
C VAL A 71 -16.01 6.64 -14.36
N ASP A 72 -16.39 7.84 -13.95
CA ASP A 72 -16.17 9.06 -14.71
C ASP A 72 -14.75 9.57 -14.41
N ILE A 73 -14.01 9.87 -15.49
CA ILE A 73 -12.68 10.44 -15.42
C ILE A 73 -12.74 11.77 -16.16
N LYS A 74 -12.56 12.85 -15.42
CA LYS A 74 -12.61 14.22 -15.94
C LYS A 74 -11.46 14.49 -16.91
N GLU A 75 -11.55 15.58 -17.65
CA GLU A 75 -10.56 15.94 -18.66
C GLU A 75 -9.18 16.24 -18.05
N ASP A 76 -9.14 16.82 -16.84
CA ASP A 76 -7.93 17.11 -16.09
C ASP A 76 -7.41 15.92 -15.26
N GLU A 77 -8.10 14.77 -15.31
CA GLU A 77 -7.78 13.56 -14.55
C GLU A 77 -7.16 12.46 -15.42
N THR A 78 -6.52 11.52 -14.78
CA THR A 78 -5.97 10.32 -15.39
C THR A 78 -6.19 9.10 -14.50
N LEU A 79 -6.48 7.96 -15.14
CA LEU A 79 -6.47 6.65 -14.49
C LEU A 79 -5.01 6.19 -14.37
N ALA A 80 -4.45 6.28 -13.18
CA ALA A 80 -3.08 5.87 -12.91
C ALA A 80 -2.94 4.33 -12.93
N CYS A 81 -3.83 3.65 -12.21
CA CYS A 81 -3.87 2.18 -12.09
C CYS A 81 -5.21 1.74 -11.50
N ILE A 82 -5.39 0.44 -11.30
CA ILE A 82 -6.47 -0.10 -10.50
C ILE A 82 -5.89 -1.00 -9.39
N ILE A 83 -6.66 -1.19 -8.32
CA ILE A 83 -6.36 -2.13 -7.25
C ILE A 83 -7.48 -3.17 -7.25
N ALA A 84 -7.15 -4.40 -7.61
CA ALA A 84 -8.08 -5.50 -7.47
C ALA A 84 -8.14 -5.95 -6.02
N PHE A 85 -9.33 -6.32 -5.52
CA PHE A 85 -9.48 -6.80 -4.16
C PHE A 85 -10.44 -7.98 -4.07
N GLY A 86 -10.26 -8.82 -3.04
CA GLY A 86 -11.07 -10.01 -2.83
C GLY A 86 -10.55 -10.83 -1.66
N PHE A 87 -11.11 -12.01 -1.48
CA PHE A 87 -10.64 -12.93 -0.46
C PHE A 87 -9.59 -13.88 -1.05
N TYR A 88 -8.59 -14.22 -0.25
CA TYR A 88 -7.50 -15.10 -0.63
C TYR A 88 -7.15 -16.00 0.55
N ASP A 89 -7.17 -17.30 0.31
CA ASP A 89 -6.90 -18.35 1.28
C ASP A 89 -5.50 -18.96 1.14
N GLY A 90 -4.74 -18.52 0.15
CA GLY A 90 -3.40 -19.00 -0.10
C GLY A 90 -2.34 -18.30 0.74
N LYS A 91 -1.11 -18.81 0.68
CA LYS A 91 0.05 -18.20 1.34
C LYS A 91 0.54 -16.98 0.55
N ILE A 92 0.71 -15.85 1.24
CA ILE A 92 1.31 -14.65 0.66
C ILE A 92 2.82 -14.88 0.53
N LYS A 93 3.35 -14.71 -0.68
CA LYS A 93 4.79 -14.77 -0.94
C LYS A 93 5.40 -13.41 -0.65
N HIS A 94 6.38 -13.38 0.25
CA HIS A 94 7.15 -12.17 0.51
C HIS A 94 8.19 -11.95 -0.58
N THR A 95 8.25 -10.75 -1.11
CA THR A 95 9.28 -10.36 -2.09
C THR A 95 10.51 -9.79 -1.39
N LYS A 96 11.69 -10.01 -1.97
CA LYS A 96 12.93 -9.44 -1.45
C LYS A 96 12.89 -7.92 -1.49
N LYS A 97 13.25 -7.29 -0.39
CA LYS A 97 13.36 -5.83 -0.29
C LYS A 97 14.82 -5.39 -0.35
N LYS A 98 15.05 -4.16 -0.83
CA LYS A 98 16.36 -3.51 -0.77
C LYS A 98 16.84 -3.43 0.69
N SER A 99 18.15 -3.44 0.93
CA SER A 99 18.72 -3.17 2.25
C SER A 99 18.57 -1.70 2.62
N ILE A 100 18.71 -1.37 3.90
CA ILE A 100 18.74 0.01 4.39
C ILE A 100 19.84 0.80 3.66
N GLU A 101 21.04 0.22 3.55
CA GLU A 101 22.16 0.84 2.85
C GLU A 101 21.85 1.14 1.37
N GLN A 102 21.13 0.23 0.69
CA GLN A 102 20.71 0.47 -0.69
C GLN A 102 19.65 1.56 -0.85
N LEU A 103 18.90 1.84 0.21
CA LEU A 103 17.85 2.87 0.21
C LEU A 103 18.34 4.22 0.69
N THR A 104 19.31 4.26 1.61
CA THR A 104 19.74 5.48 2.30
C THR A 104 21.20 5.85 2.08
N GLY A 105 22.01 4.93 1.55
CA GLY A 105 23.48 5.09 1.51
C GLY A 105 24.17 4.96 2.88
N LEU A 106 23.42 4.76 3.97
CA LEU A 106 23.96 4.68 5.32
C LEU A 106 24.36 3.24 5.66
N ASN A 107 25.54 3.07 6.26
CA ASN A 107 25.92 1.80 6.87
C ASN A 107 25.12 1.56 8.18
N ALA A 108 25.21 0.32 8.72
CA ALA A 108 24.42 -0.06 9.89
C ALA A 108 24.67 0.81 11.13
N ALA A 109 25.93 1.26 11.36
CA ALA A 109 26.26 2.11 12.50
C ALA A 109 25.66 3.52 12.36
N ALA A 110 25.79 4.14 11.18
CA ALA A 110 25.20 5.43 10.90
C ALA A 110 23.68 5.38 10.97
N PHE A 111 23.04 4.33 10.44
CA PHE A 111 21.60 4.16 10.53
C PHE A 111 21.12 4.00 11.98
N SER A 112 21.81 3.21 12.80
CA SER A 112 21.46 3.01 14.22
C SER A 112 21.65 4.27 15.07
N ALA A 113 22.43 5.24 14.61
CA ALA A 113 22.62 6.52 15.29
C ALA A 113 21.52 7.55 14.97
N LEU A 114 20.64 7.28 13.99
CA LEU A 114 19.53 8.17 13.67
C LEU A 114 18.49 8.21 14.80
N PRO A 115 17.68 9.28 14.89
CA PRO A 115 16.50 9.31 15.74
C PRO A 115 15.57 8.12 15.47
N ALA A 116 14.92 7.60 16.52
CA ALA A 116 14.08 6.40 16.43
C ALA A 116 12.96 6.54 15.37
N TRP A 117 12.39 7.72 15.21
CA TRP A 117 11.36 7.98 14.22
C TRP A 117 11.87 7.85 12.78
N GLN A 118 13.10 8.30 12.50
CA GLN A 118 13.71 8.16 11.17
C GLN A 118 14.03 6.70 10.86
N GLN A 119 14.53 5.96 11.85
CA GLN A 119 14.78 4.53 11.69
C GLN A 119 13.48 3.79 11.34
N GLU A 120 12.37 4.06 12.05
CA GLU A 120 11.09 3.39 11.83
C GLU A 120 10.47 3.82 10.50
N ALA A 121 10.50 5.11 10.16
CA ALA A 121 10.04 5.64 8.89
C ALA A 121 10.71 4.94 7.69
N VAL A 122 12.03 4.78 7.74
CA VAL A 122 12.81 4.07 6.71
C VAL A 122 12.46 2.57 6.70
N ASN A 123 12.33 1.93 7.86
CA ASN A 123 11.95 0.53 7.94
C ASN A 123 10.57 0.26 7.33
N CYS A 124 9.60 1.11 7.60
CA CYS A 124 8.26 1.01 7.00
C CYS A 124 8.30 1.30 5.50
N ALA A 125 8.96 2.37 5.05
CA ALA A 125 9.12 2.68 3.63
C ALA A 125 9.77 1.53 2.84
N ARG A 126 10.70 0.80 3.43
CA ARG A 126 11.33 -0.37 2.85
C ARG A 126 10.35 -1.52 2.56
N LEU A 127 9.26 -1.62 3.31
CA LEU A 127 8.25 -2.67 3.14
C LEU A 127 7.28 -2.39 1.99
N SER A 128 7.24 -1.16 1.48
CA SER A 128 6.33 -0.71 0.43
C SER A 128 6.35 -1.59 -0.80
N PRO A 129 5.19 -1.95 -1.37
CA PRO A 129 5.14 -2.59 -2.67
C PRO A 129 5.53 -1.61 -3.79
N SER A 130 5.95 -2.16 -4.93
CA SER A 130 6.23 -1.37 -6.14
C SER A 130 6.03 -2.18 -7.40
N ALA A 131 5.81 -1.52 -8.51
CA ALA A 131 5.68 -2.18 -9.81
C ALA A 131 6.94 -3.01 -10.10
N LEU A 132 6.74 -4.31 -10.40
CA LEU A 132 7.82 -5.28 -10.63
C LEU A 132 8.83 -5.39 -9.46
N ASN A 133 8.45 -4.98 -8.26
CA ASN A 133 9.32 -4.91 -7.07
C ASN A 133 10.62 -4.12 -7.30
N LYS A 134 10.58 -3.09 -8.15
CA LYS A 134 11.75 -2.28 -8.50
C LYS A 134 12.22 -1.36 -7.38
N GLN A 135 11.29 -0.96 -6.48
CA GLN A 135 11.60 -0.07 -5.36
C GLN A 135 12.39 1.16 -5.84
N PRO A 136 11.80 2.01 -6.71
CA PRO A 136 12.52 3.05 -7.46
C PRO A 136 12.77 4.32 -6.64
N TRP A 137 12.95 4.20 -5.35
CA TRP A 137 13.20 5.32 -4.43
C TRP A 137 14.51 5.16 -3.69
N GLU A 138 15.07 6.29 -3.33
CA GLU A 138 16.11 6.46 -2.32
C GLU A 138 15.59 7.45 -1.28
N LEU A 139 16.13 7.38 -0.07
CA LEU A 139 15.75 8.21 1.06
C LEU A 139 16.99 8.99 1.51
N ASP A 140 16.97 10.30 1.28
CA ASP A 140 18.02 11.19 1.76
C ASP A 140 17.61 11.70 3.15
N ILE A 141 18.31 11.21 4.17
CA ILE A 141 18.02 11.49 5.56
C ILE A 141 18.74 12.77 5.97
N LYS A 142 17.97 13.78 6.34
CA LYS A 142 18.47 15.04 6.92
C LYS A 142 18.24 15.05 8.42
N GLU A 143 18.79 16.05 9.11
CA GLU A 143 18.63 16.21 10.56
C GLU A 143 17.15 16.19 10.98
N ASP A 144 16.30 16.98 10.31
CA ASP A 144 14.90 17.19 10.67
C ASP A 144 13.91 16.76 9.58
N SER A 145 14.33 16.02 8.57
CA SER A 145 13.45 15.65 7.46
C SER A 145 13.96 14.43 6.71
N ILE A 146 13.10 13.84 5.90
CA ILE A 146 13.46 12.77 4.97
C ILE A 146 12.97 13.15 3.59
N GLU A 147 13.89 13.27 2.63
CA GLU A 147 13.57 13.47 1.22
C GLU A 147 13.48 12.13 0.50
N LEU A 148 12.40 11.93 -0.26
CA LEU A 148 12.20 10.74 -1.07
C LEU A 148 12.53 11.05 -2.54
N ILE A 149 13.62 10.48 -3.04
CA ILE A 149 14.14 10.68 -4.38
C ILE A 149 13.64 9.56 -5.29
N ASN A 150 12.96 9.92 -6.37
CA ASN A 150 12.50 8.97 -7.39
C ASN A 150 13.59 8.73 -8.43
N ASN A 151 14.28 7.58 -8.35
CA ASN A 151 15.40 7.24 -9.24
C ASN A 151 15.01 6.63 -10.57
N SER A 152 13.73 6.33 -10.79
CA SER A 152 13.30 5.69 -12.02
C SER A 152 11.85 5.96 -12.34
N ASN A 153 11.56 6.27 -13.59
CA ASN A 153 10.19 6.36 -14.07
C ASN A 153 9.43 5.01 -13.96
N ASN A 154 10.14 3.89 -13.82
CA ASN A 154 9.58 2.55 -13.67
C ASN A 154 8.36 2.30 -14.58
N TRP A 155 8.53 2.40 -15.90
CA TRP A 155 7.47 2.23 -16.90
C TRP A 155 6.28 3.20 -16.72
N GLY A 156 6.51 4.35 -16.10
CA GLY A 156 5.51 5.36 -15.80
C GLY A 156 4.87 5.23 -14.41
N PHE A 157 5.26 4.23 -13.62
CA PHE A 157 4.73 3.99 -12.26
C PHE A 157 5.63 4.55 -11.15
N GLY A 158 6.83 5.06 -11.45
CA GLY A 158 7.75 5.55 -10.42
C GLY A 158 7.14 6.55 -9.44
N GLY A 159 6.30 7.49 -9.92
CA GLY A 159 5.59 8.41 -9.04
C GLY A 159 4.54 7.72 -8.16
N VAL A 160 3.84 6.69 -8.67
CA VAL A 160 2.90 5.89 -7.87
C VAL A 160 3.65 5.08 -6.83
N ASP A 161 4.73 4.40 -7.23
CA ASP A 161 5.58 3.61 -6.34
C ASP A 161 6.15 4.46 -5.19
N CYS A 162 6.61 5.67 -5.50
CA CYS A 162 7.09 6.63 -4.50
C CYS A 162 5.97 7.13 -3.58
N GLY A 163 4.76 7.35 -4.11
CA GLY A 163 3.60 7.73 -3.30
C GLY A 163 3.20 6.64 -2.30
N ILE A 164 3.32 5.37 -2.69
CA ILE A 164 3.16 4.24 -1.78
C ILE A 164 4.20 4.32 -0.65
N ALA A 165 5.47 4.54 -1.00
CA ALA A 165 6.55 4.65 -0.03
C ALA A 165 6.39 5.87 0.91
N MET A 166 5.83 6.99 0.42
CA MET A 166 5.49 8.16 1.24
C MET A 166 4.56 7.78 2.39
N LEU A 167 3.45 7.09 2.12
CA LEU A 167 2.51 6.70 3.17
C LEU A 167 3.17 5.77 4.20
N HIS A 168 3.91 4.76 3.76
CA HIS A 168 4.61 3.87 4.68
C HIS A 168 5.62 4.60 5.55
N LEU A 169 6.37 5.57 4.98
CA LEU A 169 7.31 6.40 5.71
C LEU A 169 6.62 7.21 6.80
N GLU A 170 5.54 7.90 6.44
CA GLU A 170 4.73 8.69 7.35
C GLU A 170 4.19 7.86 8.49
N LEU A 171 3.55 6.73 8.21
CA LEU A 171 3.05 5.81 9.24
C LEU A 171 4.15 5.29 10.17
N GLY A 172 5.36 5.08 9.65
CA GLY A 172 6.52 4.71 10.47
C GLY A 172 6.96 5.83 11.41
N ALA A 173 6.91 7.09 10.97
CA ALA A 173 7.19 8.25 11.81
C ALA A 173 6.08 8.44 12.88
N GLU A 174 4.82 8.34 12.48
CA GLU A 174 3.65 8.44 13.37
C GLU A 174 3.65 7.35 14.43
N PHE A 175 4.06 6.13 14.10
CA PHE A 175 4.22 5.04 15.06
C PHE A 175 5.22 5.40 16.19
N ARG A 176 6.14 6.31 15.93
CA ARG A 176 7.07 6.87 16.93
C ARG A 176 6.60 8.22 17.50
N GLY A 177 5.33 8.58 17.29
CA GLY A 177 4.75 9.82 17.80
C GLY A 177 5.20 11.08 17.07
N VAL A 178 5.79 10.94 15.87
CA VAL A 178 6.24 12.07 15.05
C VAL A 178 5.27 12.26 13.88
N PHE A 179 4.40 13.24 14.01
CA PHE A 179 3.49 13.68 12.96
C PHE A 179 4.17 14.71 12.07
N GLY A 180 3.87 14.69 10.78
CA GLY A 180 4.53 15.56 9.81
C GLY A 180 3.65 15.91 8.62
N GLU A 181 4.23 16.67 7.69
CA GLU A 181 3.60 17.02 6.43
C GLU A 181 4.54 16.75 5.26
N TRP A 182 3.96 16.48 4.10
CA TRP A 182 4.71 16.36 2.86
C TRP A 182 4.77 17.70 2.13
N LYS A 183 5.99 18.18 1.86
CA LYS A 183 6.24 19.31 0.95
C LYS A 183 6.98 18.84 -0.28
N PHE A 184 6.67 19.44 -1.42
CA PHE A 184 7.40 19.16 -2.66
C PHE A 184 8.47 20.25 -2.85
N LYS A 185 9.73 19.84 -2.87
CA LYS A 185 10.87 20.69 -3.16
C LYS A 185 11.52 20.21 -4.45
N ASP A 186 11.59 21.07 -5.46
CA ASP A 186 12.13 20.74 -6.79
C ASP A 186 11.51 19.46 -7.42
N GLY A 187 10.26 19.18 -7.06
CA GLY A 187 9.53 18.00 -7.55
C GLY A 187 9.70 16.72 -6.72
N ALA A 188 10.60 16.71 -5.73
CA ALA A 188 10.79 15.63 -4.78
C ALA A 188 9.95 15.84 -3.51
N PRO A 189 9.24 14.81 -3.01
CA PRO A 189 8.52 14.90 -1.75
C PRO A 189 9.49 14.83 -0.56
N VAL A 190 9.32 15.75 0.38
CA VAL A 190 10.07 15.85 1.63
C VAL A 190 9.10 15.75 2.79
N PHE A 191 9.30 14.76 3.66
CA PHE A 191 8.58 14.62 4.93
C PHE A 191 9.22 15.54 5.97
N ILE A 192 8.43 16.44 6.55
CA ILE A 192 8.86 17.43 7.53
C ILE A 192 8.02 17.24 8.79
N PRO A 193 8.63 16.86 9.92
CA PRO A 193 7.94 16.82 11.19
C PRO A 193 7.30 18.16 11.55
N LEU A 194 6.08 18.11 12.06
CA LEU A 194 5.43 19.27 12.65
C LEU A 194 6.06 19.58 14.03
N PRO A 195 6.14 20.85 14.41
CA PRO A 195 6.56 21.21 15.75
C PRO A 195 5.66 20.49 16.77
N GLN A 196 6.25 19.76 17.70
CA GLN A 196 5.49 19.27 18.84
C GLN A 196 4.96 20.50 19.59
N SER A 197 3.64 20.70 19.61
CA SER A 197 3.03 21.71 20.44
C SER A 197 3.39 21.40 21.88
N ALA A 198 4.01 22.32 22.59
CA ALA A 198 4.45 22.19 23.98
C ALA A 198 3.28 22.03 24.98
N ASN A 199 2.09 21.70 24.51
CA ASN A 199 0.87 21.52 25.29
C ASN A 199 0.05 20.35 24.77
N CYS A 200 0.56 19.13 24.89
CA CYS A 200 -0.31 18.02 25.21
C CYS A 200 -0.22 17.86 26.71
N HIS A 201 -1.23 18.32 27.43
CA HIS A 201 -1.46 17.93 28.81
C HIS A 201 -1.38 16.42 28.89
N ASP A 202 -0.58 15.97 29.83
CA ASP A 202 -0.45 14.61 30.32
C ASP A 202 -1.83 14.13 30.82
N GLU A 203 -2.67 13.73 29.90
CA GLU A 203 -3.79 12.84 30.19
C GLU A 203 -3.27 11.43 29.92
N SER A 204 -2.41 10.99 30.84
CA SER A 204 -2.19 9.58 31.10
C SER A 204 -3.44 9.01 31.76
N GLU A 205 -4.55 8.94 31.05
CA GLU A 205 -5.54 7.93 31.33
C GLU A 205 -4.92 6.61 30.93
N ALA A 206 -4.39 5.93 31.94
CA ALA A 206 -4.03 4.54 31.87
C ALA A 206 -5.25 3.77 31.34
N TYR A 207 -5.18 3.35 30.08
CA TYR A 207 -6.02 2.27 29.61
C TYR A 207 -5.53 1.03 30.35
N ASP A 208 -6.31 0.60 31.34
CA ASP A 208 -6.13 -0.68 32.01
C ASP A 208 -6.25 -1.77 30.91
N GLU A 209 -5.14 -2.45 30.63
CA GLU A 209 -5.05 -3.54 29.65
C GLU A 209 -5.89 -4.78 30.03
N GLU A 210 -6.66 -4.76 31.11
CA GLU A 210 -7.44 -5.92 31.58
C GLU A 210 -8.84 -6.06 30.98
N ASP A 211 -9.42 -5.03 30.34
CA ASP A 211 -10.81 -5.11 29.82
C ASP A 211 -10.95 -5.39 28.32
N ALA A 212 -9.89 -5.57 27.57
CA ALA A 212 -9.94 -5.75 26.10
C ALA A 212 -10.00 -7.21 25.63
N TYR A 213 -10.05 -8.22 26.51
CA TYR A 213 -9.94 -9.63 26.10
C TYR A 213 -11.13 -10.53 26.45
N ASN A 214 -12.28 -9.97 26.82
CA ASN A 214 -13.47 -10.76 27.12
C ASN A 214 -14.74 -10.22 26.43
N ASP A 215 -14.76 -10.19 25.09
CA ASP A 215 -16.02 -10.18 24.38
C ASP A 215 -16.05 -11.37 23.41
N GLU A 216 -16.72 -12.44 23.89
CA GLU A 216 -16.97 -13.69 23.19
C GLU A 216 -17.79 -13.43 21.92
N PHE A 217 -17.16 -13.50 20.76
CA PHE A 217 -17.88 -13.78 19.52
C PHE A 217 -18.35 -15.22 19.52
N ARG A 218 -19.47 -15.48 20.17
CA ARG A 218 -20.26 -16.69 19.95
C ARG A 218 -20.89 -16.64 18.58
N TYR A 219 -20.33 -17.38 17.65
CA TYR A 219 -21.00 -17.73 16.41
C TYR A 219 -21.99 -18.86 16.71
N GLU A 220 -23.28 -18.54 16.83
CA GLU A 220 -24.33 -19.58 16.83
C GLU A 220 -24.47 -20.09 15.39
N GLY A 221 -23.94 -21.29 15.17
CA GLY A 221 -24.14 -22.04 13.93
C GLY A 221 -25.55 -22.60 13.90
N SER A 222 -26.38 -22.14 12.97
CA SER A 222 -27.57 -22.89 12.55
C SER A 222 -27.17 -23.90 11.49
N SER A 223 -27.24 -25.16 11.87
CA SER A 223 -27.16 -26.32 11.00
C SER A 223 -28.42 -26.41 10.09
N SER A 224 -28.21 -26.52 8.79
CA SER A 224 -29.06 -27.35 7.95
C SER A 224 -28.22 -27.89 6.79
N ALA A 225 -28.05 -29.20 6.79
CA ALA A 225 -27.52 -29.97 5.71
C ALA A 225 -28.44 -29.86 4.48
N ASP A 226 -27.85 -29.86 3.29
CA ASP A 226 -28.27 -30.76 2.23
C ASP A 226 -27.23 -30.76 1.08
N ASP A 227 -26.96 -31.98 0.66
CA ASP A 227 -26.05 -32.48 -0.34
C ASP A 227 -26.10 -31.80 -1.72
N ALA A 228 -24.95 -31.60 -2.36
CA ALA A 228 -24.72 -32.05 -3.73
C ALA A 228 -23.23 -31.94 -4.08
N ALA A 229 -22.65 -33.09 -4.39
CA ALA A 229 -21.34 -33.25 -4.98
C ALA A 229 -21.26 -32.56 -6.36
N ASP A 230 -20.19 -31.85 -6.63
CA ASP A 230 -19.60 -31.84 -7.96
C ASP A 230 -18.08 -31.71 -7.87
N SER A 231 -17.44 -32.76 -8.32
CA SER A 231 -16.03 -32.96 -8.50
C SER A 231 -15.59 -32.22 -9.77
N ASP A 232 -14.38 -31.66 -9.73
CA ASP A 232 -13.45 -31.35 -10.80
C ASP A 232 -12.93 -29.92 -10.75
N ILE A 233 -11.89 -29.73 -9.89
CA ILE A 233 -10.95 -28.62 -10.06
C ILE A 233 -9.55 -29.22 -10.19
N PRO A 234 -8.89 -29.13 -11.36
CA PRO A 234 -7.53 -29.61 -11.50
C PRO A 234 -6.56 -28.68 -10.76
N ASN A 235 -5.73 -29.28 -9.91
CA ASN A 235 -4.53 -28.68 -9.33
C ASN A 235 -3.60 -28.18 -10.45
N VAL A 236 -3.22 -26.90 -10.39
CA VAL A 236 -2.13 -26.35 -11.17
C VAL A 236 -1.01 -26.00 -10.21
N GLU A 237 0.04 -26.78 -10.26
CA GLU A 237 1.33 -26.46 -9.64
C GLU A 237 1.91 -25.21 -10.28
N VAL A 238 2.46 -24.32 -9.44
CA VAL A 238 3.16 -23.11 -9.85
C VAL A 238 4.64 -23.35 -9.58
N GLU A 239 5.39 -23.53 -10.66
CA GLU A 239 6.86 -23.41 -10.64
C GLU A 239 7.30 -21.95 -10.48
#